data_a4471d7f7e609fc43b9fb05b5b399286
#
_entry.id   a4471d7f7e609fc43b9fb05b5b399286
#
_cell.length_a   1.000
_cell.length_b   1.000
_cell.length_c   1.000
_cell.angle_alpha   90.00
_cell.angle_beta   90.00
_cell.angle_gamma   90.00
#
_symmetry.space_group_name_H-M   'P 1'
#
loop_
_entity.id
_entity.type
_entity.pdbx_description
1 polymer ?
#
loop_
_entity_poly.entity_id
_entity_poly.type
_entity_poly.pdbx_seq_one_letter_code
_entity_poly.pdbx_strand_id
1 'polypeptide(L)'
;MELVENIEEHKLALPIDPKQGYAFVRYGLKDHHIDLHHIEVSPGLRGQGIASVLAEKVFAFITEKQLDYTIYCSFLKTWKYRRDSKESDN
;
A
#
# COMPACT_ATOMS: atom_id res chain seq x y z
N MET A 1 -4.34 -7.20 -11.22
CA MET A 1 -2.95 -6.83 -10.86
C MET A 1 -2.71 -7.20 -9.41
N GLU A 2 -1.74 -8.02 -9.15
CA GLU A 2 -1.45 -8.48 -7.80
C GLU A 2 -0.20 -7.81 -7.24
N LEU A 3 -0.15 -7.66 -5.91
CA LEU A 3 1.04 -7.15 -5.26
C LEU A 3 2.20 -8.11 -5.41
N VAL A 4 3.39 -7.54 -5.60
CA VAL A 4 4.65 -8.26 -5.55
C VAL A 4 5.26 -8.01 -4.18
N GLU A 5 5.47 -9.08 -3.43
CA GLU A 5 6.05 -8.99 -2.10
C GLU A 5 7.56 -9.19 -2.20
N ASN A 6 8.33 -8.13 -1.96
CA ASN A 6 9.79 -8.22 -1.91
C ASN A 6 10.23 -8.23 -0.45
N ILE A 7 10.40 -9.43 0.08
CA ILE A 7 10.73 -9.63 1.49
C ILE A 7 12.11 -9.05 1.83
N GLU A 8 13.07 -9.21 0.94
CA GLU A 8 14.44 -8.73 1.21
C GLU A 8 14.51 -7.22 1.33
N GLU A 9 13.75 -6.50 0.50
CA GLU A 9 13.76 -5.04 0.52
C GLU A 9 12.62 -4.45 1.35
N HIS A 10 11.77 -5.28 1.92
CA HIS A 10 10.62 -4.85 2.72
C HIS A 10 9.69 -3.95 1.92
N LYS A 11 9.33 -4.38 0.71
CA LYS A 11 8.45 -3.62 -0.18
C LYS A 11 7.26 -4.45 -0.65
N LEU A 12 6.09 -3.84 -0.65
CA LEU A 12 4.91 -4.35 -1.34
C LEU A 12 4.72 -3.48 -2.57
N ALA A 13 4.90 -4.04 -3.75
CA ALA A 13 4.97 -3.28 -4.99
C ALA A 13 3.89 -3.70 -5.97
N LEU A 14 3.51 -2.76 -6.85
CA LEU A 14 2.73 -3.12 -8.02
C LEU A 14 3.66 -3.69 -9.10
N PRO A 15 3.18 -4.67 -9.89
CA PRO A 15 4.00 -5.27 -10.95
C PRO A 15 4.05 -4.37 -12.18
N ILE A 16 4.86 -3.32 -12.10
CA ILE A 16 5.02 -2.32 -13.16
C ILE A 16 6.36 -2.57 -13.85
N ASP A 17 6.38 -2.48 -15.18
CA ASP A 17 7.62 -2.57 -15.95
C ASP A 17 8.59 -1.49 -15.44
N PRO A 18 9.82 -1.86 -15.03
CA PRO A 18 10.79 -0.88 -14.53
C PRO A 18 11.07 0.28 -15.50
N LYS A 19 10.87 0.06 -16.79
CA LYS A 19 11.03 1.13 -17.79
C LYS A 19 9.94 2.19 -17.66
N GLN A 20 8.80 1.86 -17.10
CA GLN A 20 7.68 2.79 -16.93
C GLN A 20 7.69 3.46 -15.57
N GLY A 21 8.34 2.85 -14.59
CA GLY A 21 8.41 3.41 -13.25
C GLY A 21 8.23 2.36 -12.16
N TYR A 22 7.83 2.84 -10.99
CA TYR A 22 7.64 1.98 -9.83
C TYR A 22 6.58 2.56 -8.90
N ALA A 23 5.95 1.67 -8.13
CA ALA A 23 5.04 2.06 -7.06
C ALA A 23 5.10 0.98 -5.98
N PHE A 24 5.41 1.38 -4.75
CA PHE A 24 5.54 0.43 -3.65
C PHE A 24 5.28 1.07 -2.29
N VAL A 25 5.02 0.22 -1.30
CA VAL A 25 4.95 0.62 0.11
C VAL A 25 6.08 -0.09 0.84
N ARG A 26 6.87 0.67 1.60
CA ARG A 26 7.84 0.08 2.51
C ARG A 26 7.14 -0.34 3.79
N TYR A 27 7.47 -1.52 4.28
CA TYR A 27 6.80 -2.05 5.45
C TYR A 27 7.78 -2.78 6.37
N GLY A 28 7.36 -2.98 7.61
CA GLY A 28 7.99 -3.92 8.53
C GLY A 28 6.95 -4.94 8.94
N LEU A 29 7.35 -6.17 9.12
CA LEU A 29 6.44 -7.22 9.54
C LEU A 29 7.07 -7.99 10.68
N LYS A 30 6.34 -8.09 11.79
CA LYS A 30 6.77 -8.87 12.95
C LYS A 30 5.56 -9.58 13.51
N ASP A 31 5.65 -10.90 13.59
CA ASP A 31 4.54 -11.75 14.01
C ASP A 31 3.33 -11.51 13.10
N HIS A 32 2.22 -11.05 13.64
CA HIS A 32 1.02 -10.77 12.85
C HIS A 32 0.76 -9.27 12.71
N HIS A 33 1.79 -8.44 12.87
CA HIS A 33 1.65 -6.99 12.83
C HIS A 33 2.52 -6.39 11.74
N ILE A 34 1.89 -5.62 10.84
CA ILE A 34 2.59 -4.94 9.76
C ILE A 34 2.62 -3.43 10.01
N ASP A 35 3.80 -2.84 9.85
CA ASP A 35 3.98 -1.38 9.93
C ASP A 35 4.13 -0.85 8.52
N LEU A 36 3.27 0.08 8.14
CA LEU A 36 3.30 0.70 6.82
C LEU A 36 4.04 2.02 6.94
N HIS A 37 5.29 2.05 6.48
CA HIS A 37 6.19 3.19 6.72
C HIS A 37 6.08 4.28 5.68
N HIS A 38 6.07 3.93 4.40
CA HIS A 38 6.22 4.92 3.34
C HIS A 38 5.68 4.37 2.02
N ILE A 39 5.02 5.24 1.25
CA ILE A 39 4.55 4.92 -0.09
C ILE A 39 5.34 5.76 -1.10
N GLU A 40 5.79 5.14 -2.18
CA GLU A 40 6.46 5.83 -3.27
C GLU A 40 5.84 5.46 -4.60
N VAL A 41 5.62 6.49 -5.42
CA VAL A 41 5.20 6.35 -6.81
C VAL A 41 6.13 7.21 -7.64
N SER A 42 6.75 6.63 -8.67
CA SER A 42 7.69 7.37 -9.50
C SER A 42 7.01 8.54 -10.22
N PRO A 43 7.76 9.63 -10.50
CA PRO A 43 7.17 10.84 -11.08
C PRO A 43 6.35 10.59 -12.35
N GLY A 44 6.79 9.69 -13.21
CA GLY A 44 6.09 9.41 -14.46
C GLY A 44 4.73 8.75 -14.29
N LEU A 45 4.44 8.20 -13.11
CA LEU A 45 3.18 7.53 -12.83
C LEU A 45 2.25 8.35 -11.94
N ARG A 46 2.70 9.51 -11.48
CA ARG A 46 1.90 10.37 -10.60
C ARG A 46 0.70 10.95 -11.37
N GLY A 47 -0.39 11.20 -10.64
CA GLY A 47 -1.58 11.77 -11.24
C GLY A 47 -2.47 10.79 -11.99
N GLN A 48 -2.15 9.51 -11.94
CA GLN A 48 -2.91 8.47 -12.64
C GLN A 48 -3.68 7.54 -11.69
N GLY A 49 -3.77 7.91 -10.42
CA GLY A 49 -4.48 7.09 -9.44
C GLY A 49 -3.73 5.85 -8.98
N ILE A 50 -2.45 5.73 -9.33
CA ILE A 50 -1.64 4.55 -9.00
C ILE A 50 -1.50 4.37 -7.49
N ALA A 51 -1.31 5.47 -6.75
CA ALA A 51 -1.16 5.39 -5.29
C ALA A 51 -2.41 4.82 -4.64
N SER A 52 -3.60 5.17 -5.15
CA SER A 52 -4.86 4.63 -4.62
C SER A 52 -5.02 3.15 -4.95
N VAL A 53 -4.62 2.73 -6.14
CA VAL A 53 -4.63 1.32 -6.52
C VAL A 53 -3.71 0.53 -5.59
N LEU A 54 -2.51 1.06 -5.36
CA LEU A 54 -1.54 0.42 -4.47
C LEU A 54 -2.09 0.32 -3.04
N ALA A 55 -2.68 1.40 -2.52
CA ALA A 55 -3.26 1.40 -1.18
C ALA A 55 -4.36 0.34 -1.06
N GLU A 56 -5.25 0.26 -2.03
CA GLU A 56 -6.31 -0.74 -2.04
C GLU A 56 -5.75 -2.15 -1.99
N LYS A 57 -4.71 -2.43 -2.78
CA LYS A 57 -4.08 -3.75 -2.82
C LYS A 57 -3.37 -4.07 -1.49
N VAL A 58 -2.72 -3.07 -0.89
CA VAL A 58 -2.03 -3.27 0.40
C VAL A 58 -3.04 -3.61 1.50
N PHE A 59 -4.16 -2.91 1.59
CA PHE A 59 -5.15 -3.21 2.62
C PHE A 59 -5.89 -4.52 2.35
N ALA A 60 -6.08 -4.90 1.08
CA ALA A 60 -6.60 -6.22 0.75
C ALA A 60 -5.63 -7.32 1.20
N PHE A 61 -4.33 -7.12 1.00
CA PHE A 61 -3.29 -8.03 1.47
C PHE A 61 -3.35 -8.18 3.00
N ILE A 62 -3.47 -7.08 3.71
CA ILE A 62 -3.55 -7.08 5.18
C ILE A 62 -4.77 -7.88 5.65
N THR A 63 -5.91 -7.65 5.02
CA THR A 63 -7.15 -8.36 5.36
C THR A 63 -7.03 -9.85 5.07
N GLU A 64 -6.51 -10.20 3.91
CA GLU A 64 -6.35 -11.59 3.51
C GLU A 64 -5.43 -12.36 4.45
N LYS A 65 -4.34 -11.73 4.86
CA LYS A 65 -3.36 -12.33 5.77
C LYS A 65 -3.76 -12.21 7.24
N GLN A 66 -4.86 -11.53 7.53
CA GLN A 66 -5.34 -11.32 8.90
C GLN A 66 -4.29 -10.65 9.79
N LEU A 67 -3.67 -9.59 9.27
CA LEU A 67 -2.63 -8.86 9.98
C LEU A 67 -3.21 -7.68 10.75
N ASP A 68 -2.64 -7.42 11.92
CA ASP A 68 -2.81 -6.12 12.58
C ASP A 68 -1.89 -5.14 11.88
N TYR A 69 -2.18 -3.84 11.97
CA TYR A 69 -1.36 -2.86 11.27
C TYR A 69 -1.24 -1.54 12.01
N THR A 70 -0.14 -0.85 11.73
CA THR A 70 0.07 0.54 12.13
C THR A 70 0.47 1.31 10.89
N ILE A 71 -0.14 2.48 10.68
CA ILE A 71 0.13 3.30 9.51
C ILE A 71 0.93 4.51 9.92
N TYR A 72 2.17 4.62 9.43
CA TYR A 72 3.05 5.77 9.66
C TYR A 72 3.01 6.75 8.49
N CYS A 73 2.56 6.31 7.33
CA CYS A 73 2.49 7.12 6.11
C CYS A 73 1.22 7.98 6.11
N SER A 74 1.35 9.29 6.00
CA SER A 74 0.21 10.20 6.04
C SER A 74 -0.77 9.97 4.89
N PHE A 75 -0.28 9.65 3.69
CA PHE A 75 -1.15 9.34 2.56
C PHE A 75 -2.04 8.14 2.87
N LEU A 76 -1.45 7.06 3.38
CA LEU A 76 -2.20 5.83 3.68
C LEU A 76 -3.18 6.04 4.82
N LYS A 77 -2.82 6.86 5.82
CA LYS A 77 -3.74 7.20 6.91
C LYS A 77 -4.98 7.92 6.36
N THR A 78 -4.78 8.92 5.54
CA THR A 78 -5.86 9.70 4.95
C THR A 78 -6.72 8.83 4.04
N TRP A 79 -6.07 8.02 3.21
CA TRP A 79 -6.77 7.13 2.29
C TRP A 79 -7.67 6.15 3.06
N LYS A 80 -7.12 5.52 4.09
CA LYS A 80 -7.86 4.54 4.89
C LYS A 80 -9.00 5.18 5.65
N TYR A 81 -8.76 6.36 6.23
CA TYR A 81 -9.79 7.11 6.93
C TYR A 81 -10.96 7.46 6.01
N ARG A 82 -10.68 7.95 4.82
CA ARG A 82 -11.73 8.31 3.85
C ARG A 82 -12.52 7.10 3.42
N ARG A 83 -11.85 5.99 3.19
CA ARG A 83 -12.51 4.76 2.79
C ARG A 83 -13.45 4.25 3.89
N ASP A 84 -12.97 4.21 5.13
CA ASP A 84 -13.76 3.72 6.24
C ASP A 84 -14.95 4.64 6.53
N SER A 85 -14.76 5.95 6.45
CA SER A 85 -15.82 6.93 6.63
C SER A 85 -16.88 6.77 5.55
N LYS A 86 -16.50 6.53 4.32
CA LYS A 86 -17.41 6.35 3.21
C LYS A 86 -18.23 5.07 3.36
N GLU A 87 -17.62 4.00 3.84
CA GLU A 87 -18.30 2.75 4.12
C GLU A 87 -19.27 2.90 5.29
N SER A 88 -18.91 3.72 6.29
CA SER A 88 -19.72 3.96 7.48
C SER A 88 -21.00 4.74 7.17
N ASP A 89 -21.01 5.50 6.09
CA ASP A 89 -22.15 6.33 5.71
C ASP A 89 -23.27 5.53 5.05
N ASN A 90 -23.08 4.26 4.87
CA ASN A 90 -24.11 3.40 4.27
C ASN A 90 -25.02 2.76 5.32
#